data_569287960b04fcd4b25ebf1ff237337a
#
_entry.id   569287960b04fcd4b25ebf1ff237337a
#
_cell.length_a   1.000
_cell.length_b   1.000
_cell.length_c   1.000
_cell.angle_alpha   90.00
_cell.angle_beta   90.00
_cell.angle_gamma   90.00
#
_symmetry.space_group_name_H-M   'P 1'
#
loop_
_entity.id
_entity.type
_entity.pdbx_description
1 polymer ?
#
loop_
_entity_poly.entity_id
_entity_poly.type
_entity_poly.pdbx_seq_one_letter_code
_entity_poly.pdbx_strand_id
1 'polypeptide(L)'
;MDLNSTLFYKAKFDIEATNENTDLLWKIICEIRNWIGSKWEKRGEPITNSQYKWTQFKFGREFSSQNESVFLKSVYHLGKSGSQDWACKIVESYPSQSGCAPREWTTEIGFQQIEQKRATISLVLYYNDRPGFIGHCEEEPSASIPGIVWRLSKGRGIKCLLGNSQFCMQAWHLKPGDFPDFWKTVCDEQRDVPVIYISPKGSGESENGENLINPQELVERLGPNALVYYADDVDFSREMTLLCKPEKFGCYSGNIRIYLPHPHIDEAADSYRHRIIYAKDIVGNEESVYRMLRRALAQDVHFYEVMFRIEDCKTLNEKDLAESKRNEYRQKIEEELLEINARSEEECQNALRTELEKFENERFEWEVEKEKYEEKVRELKEKNHCLRVQESNRQQAVQAEAKNMMEKLRNLPQYPKTPEEIADFFEGHFSDRLAFTKKGRNSLQECTTMPEILWDALYQMATKLYDLYTDAEVKSVENAFNNASNLHMARCEGKMTRKDSSLMRQYEDEYEGRRISIEPHVKTSENKESSPKFLRVYFCFDDISKKIVIGSCGKHLNNYTTRKI
;
A
#
# COMPACT_ATOMS: atom_id res chain seq x y z
N MET A 1 10.66 4.87 5.49
CA MET A 1 9.96 3.56 5.44
C MET A 1 10.99 2.53 5.05
N ASP A 2 11.04 1.42 5.77
CA ASP A 2 11.82 0.28 5.32
C ASP A 2 11.29 -0.19 3.95
N LEU A 3 12.20 -0.59 3.06
CA LEU A 3 11.88 -0.97 1.68
C LEU A 3 10.80 -2.07 1.55
N ASN A 4 10.49 -2.76 2.64
CA ASN A 4 9.55 -3.89 2.69
C ASN A 4 8.23 -3.57 3.40
N SER A 5 7.96 -2.30 3.76
CA SER A 5 6.74 -1.94 4.46
C SER A 5 5.62 -1.54 3.50
N THR A 6 4.46 -2.14 3.69
CA THR A 6 3.25 -1.83 2.91
C THR A 6 2.39 -0.83 3.65
N LEU A 7 2.12 0.31 3.03
CA LEU A 7 1.22 1.31 3.56
C LEU A 7 -0.21 0.78 3.55
N PHE A 8 -0.85 0.80 4.71
CA PHE A 8 -2.23 0.38 4.87
C PHE A 8 -3.20 1.56 4.97
N TYR A 9 -2.83 2.59 5.74
CA TYR A 9 -3.70 3.73 6.01
C TYR A 9 -2.89 4.98 6.35
N LYS A 10 -3.36 6.14 5.87
CA LYS A 10 -2.91 7.46 6.27
C LYS A 10 -4.12 8.31 6.62
N ALA A 11 -3.98 9.22 7.57
CA ALA A 11 -4.98 10.24 7.84
C ALA A 11 -4.31 11.49 8.42
N LYS A 12 -4.85 12.65 8.09
CA LYS A 12 -4.47 13.94 8.68
C LYS A 12 -5.72 14.75 8.93
N PHE A 13 -5.86 15.26 10.12
CA PHE A 13 -6.99 16.07 10.53
C PHE A 13 -6.62 16.94 11.74
N ASP A 14 -7.36 18.00 11.93
CA ASP A 14 -7.16 18.85 13.08
C ASP A 14 -8.03 18.42 14.26
N ILE A 15 -7.56 18.73 15.44
CA ILE A 15 -8.30 18.61 16.68
C ILE A 15 -8.38 19.96 17.37
N GLU A 16 -9.51 20.25 17.96
CA GLU A 16 -9.75 21.48 18.73
C GLU A 16 -10.29 21.14 20.13
N ALA A 17 -9.73 21.78 21.14
CA ALA A 17 -10.22 21.67 22.51
C ALA A 17 -11.53 22.43 22.69
N THR A 18 -12.52 21.79 23.29
CA THR A 18 -13.79 22.46 23.60
C THR A 18 -13.70 23.35 24.85
N ASN A 19 -12.72 23.13 25.73
CA ASN A 19 -12.50 23.88 26.97
C ASN A 19 -11.11 24.51 26.95
N GLU A 20 -10.99 25.69 27.60
CA GLU A 20 -9.76 26.50 27.63
C GLU A 20 -8.57 25.81 28.33
N ASN A 21 -8.85 25.02 29.34
CA ASN A 21 -7.83 24.38 30.17
C ASN A 21 -7.46 22.95 29.75
N THR A 22 -7.81 22.54 28.52
CA THR A 22 -7.51 21.18 28.03
C THR A 22 -6.09 21.10 27.51
N ASP A 23 -5.22 20.32 28.15
CA ASP A 23 -3.94 19.89 27.57
C ASP A 23 -4.23 18.86 26.44
N LEU A 24 -4.25 19.33 25.19
CA LEU A 24 -4.56 18.50 24.01
C LEU A 24 -3.60 17.32 23.87
N LEU A 25 -2.30 17.55 24.05
CA LEU A 25 -1.30 16.48 23.94
C LEU A 25 -1.52 15.39 24.99
N TRP A 26 -1.75 15.80 26.25
CA TRP A 26 -2.03 14.82 27.30
C TRP A 26 -3.32 14.04 27.02
N LYS A 27 -4.33 14.70 26.50
CA LYS A 27 -5.58 14.06 26.11
C LYS A 27 -5.37 13.00 25.04
N ILE A 28 -4.58 13.30 24.00
CA ILE A 28 -4.22 12.34 22.95
C ILE A 28 -3.48 11.13 23.55
N ILE A 29 -2.51 11.36 24.40
CA ILE A 29 -1.75 10.29 25.07
C ILE A 29 -2.67 9.40 25.89
N CYS A 30 -3.64 9.97 26.61
CA CYS A 30 -4.65 9.21 27.35
C CYS A 30 -5.53 8.36 26.41
N GLU A 31 -5.94 8.89 25.26
CA GLU A 31 -6.72 8.12 24.29
C GLU A 31 -5.89 7.00 23.64
N ILE A 32 -4.62 7.24 23.34
CA ILE A 32 -3.69 6.19 22.86
C ILE A 32 -3.54 5.08 23.92
N ARG A 33 -3.33 5.45 25.17
CA ARG A 33 -3.27 4.52 26.29
C ARG A 33 -4.52 3.63 26.36
N ASN A 34 -5.70 4.27 26.31
CA ASN A 34 -6.98 3.57 26.41
C ASN A 34 -7.21 2.66 25.19
N TRP A 35 -6.79 3.11 24.00
CA TRP A 35 -6.88 2.31 22.78
C TRP A 35 -5.98 1.07 22.84
N ILE A 36 -4.69 1.27 23.09
CA ILE A 36 -3.72 0.17 23.15
C ILE A 36 -4.02 -0.76 24.33
N GLY A 37 -4.28 -0.21 25.52
CA GLY A 37 -4.60 -0.99 26.70
C GLY A 37 -5.81 -1.90 26.51
N SER A 38 -6.93 -1.37 25.99
CA SER A 38 -8.13 -2.18 25.74
C SER A 38 -7.96 -3.24 24.67
N LYS A 39 -7.11 -3.00 23.68
CA LYS A 39 -6.82 -3.96 22.60
C LYS A 39 -6.01 -5.15 23.11
N TRP A 40 -5.01 -4.91 23.95
CA TRP A 40 -4.10 -5.93 24.43
C TRP A 40 -4.62 -6.66 25.68
N GLU A 41 -5.41 -5.97 26.52
CA GLU A 41 -6.10 -6.61 27.62
C GLU A 41 -7.04 -7.74 27.13
N LYS A 42 -7.77 -7.51 26.05
CA LYS A 42 -8.61 -8.53 25.41
C LYS A 42 -7.83 -9.77 24.91
N ARG A 43 -6.52 -9.64 24.71
CA ARG A 43 -5.63 -10.74 24.31
C ARG A 43 -4.96 -11.43 25.49
N GLY A 44 -5.25 -11.02 26.72
CA GLY A 44 -4.59 -11.53 27.91
C GLY A 44 -3.14 -11.05 28.07
N GLU A 45 -2.75 -10.00 27.35
CA GLU A 45 -1.41 -9.40 27.38
C GLU A 45 -1.47 -7.93 27.86
N PRO A 46 -1.87 -7.67 29.11
CA PRO A 46 -2.03 -6.29 29.57
C PRO A 46 -0.67 -5.57 29.56
N ILE A 47 -0.67 -4.37 29.02
CA ILE A 47 0.47 -3.47 29.15
C ILE A 47 0.52 -3.02 30.60
N THR A 48 1.42 -3.57 31.38
CA THR A 48 1.61 -3.19 32.78
C THR A 48 2.11 -1.76 32.89
N ASN A 49 1.23 -0.88 33.31
CA ASN A 49 1.52 0.55 33.39
C ASN A 49 1.28 1.11 34.78
N SER A 50 2.35 1.59 35.36
CA SER A 50 2.20 2.69 36.34
C SER A 50 1.83 3.97 35.57
N GLN A 51 0.98 4.81 36.13
CA GLN A 51 0.63 6.14 35.58
C GLN A 51 1.89 6.98 35.29
N TYR A 52 2.97 6.75 36.01
CA TYR A 52 4.29 7.32 35.80
C TYR A 52 4.90 7.06 34.41
N LYS A 53 4.78 5.86 33.87
CA LYS A 53 5.30 5.54 32.52
C LYS A 53 4.60 6.34 31.42
N TRP A 54 3.29 6.56 31.54
CA TRP A 54 2.54 7.35 30.56
C TRP A 54 2.83 8.84 30.66
N THR A 55 3.06 9.35 31.87
CA THR A 55 3.52 10.73 32.06
C THR A 55 4.89 10.92 31.41
N GLN A 56 5.80 9.96 31.55
CA GLN A 56 7.10 10.01 30.89
C GLN A 56 7.00 9.86 29.35
N PHE A 57 6.02 9.11 28.87
CA PHE A 57 5.77 8.95 27.44
C PHE A 57 5.45 10.28 26.74
N LYS A 58 4.82 11.22 27.46
CA LYS A 58 4.65 12.60 26.98
C LYS A 58 5.99 13.27 26.65
N PHE A 59 7.04 13.00 27.41
CA PHE A 59 8.34 13.65 27.30
C PHE A 59 9.39 12.85 26.51
N GLY A 60 8.97 11.95 25.64
CA GLY A 60 9.87 11.22 24.76
C GLY A 60 10.51 10.01 25.43
N ARG A 61 9.76 8.95 25.63
CA ARG A 61 10.21 7.68 26.22
C ARG A 61 9.75 6.49 25.39
N GLU A 62 10.37 5.35 25.66
CA GLU A 62 9.98 4.08 25.08
C GLU A 62 9.64 3.06 26.16
N PHE A 63 8.72 2.17 25.86
CA PHE A 63 8.41 0.99 26.67
C PHE A 63 7.78 -0.13 25.83
N SER A 64 7.85 -1.35 26.32
CA SER A 64 7.28 -2.54 25.68
C SER A 64 6.31 -3.26 26.63
N SER A 65 5.45 -4.11 26.07
CA SER A 65 4.67 -5.09 26.85
C SER A 65 5.57 -6.13 27.49
N GLN A 66 5.07 -6.89 28.46
CA GLN A 66 5.83 -7.97 29.12
C GLN A 66 6.34 -9.02 28.12
N ASN A 67 5.56 -9.32 27.10
CA ASN A 67 5.89 -10.33 26.09
C ASN A 67 6.61 -9.73 24.86
N GLU A 68 7.02 -8.47 24.93
CA GLU A 68 7.65 -7.72 23.83
C GLU A 68 6.83 -7.69 22.51
N SER A 69 5.53 -8.04 22.59
CA SER A 69 4.63 -8.06 21.45
C SER A 69 4.16 -6.66 21.04
N VAL A 70 4.29 -5.68 21.95
CA VAL A 70 4.02 -4.26 21.68
C VAL A 70 5.22 -3.44 22.13
N PHE A 71 5.69 -2.61 21.21
CA PHE A 71 6.72 -1.62 21.47
C PHE A 71 6.18 -0.22 21.19
N LEU A 72 6.38 0.70 22.13
CA LEU A 72 6.00 2.10 22.00
C LEU A 72 7.21 2.99 22.19
N LYS A 73 7.36 3.96 21.30
CA LYS A 73 8.38 4.99 21.38
C LYS A 73 7.77 6.33 21.05
N SER A 74 8.13 7.35 21.82
CA SER A 74 7.71 8.73 21.55
C SER A 74 8.89 9.69 21.52
N VAL A 75 8.68 10.81 20.90
CA VAL A 75 9.60 11.96 20.86
C VAL A 75 8.77 13.21 21.09
N TYR A 76 9.27 14.11 21.93
CA TYR A 76 8.67 15.39 22.26
C TYR A 76 9.61 16.51 21.87
N HIS A 77 9.05 17.56 21.33
CA HIS A 77 9.74 18.80 21.03
C HIS A 77 8.93 19.97 21.61
N LEU A 78 9.61 20.89 22.24
CA LEU A 78 9.04 22.14 22.72
C LEU A 78 9.66 23.28 21.92
N GLY A 79 8.87 23.87 21.05
CA GLY A 79 9.31 24.99 20.23
C GLY A 79 9.57 26.25 21.07
N LYS A 80 10.35 27.18 20.56
CA LYS A 80 10.73 28.45 21.21
C LYS A 80 9.51 29.32 21.57
N SER A 81 8.41 29.20 20.80
CA SER A 81 7.13 29.86 21.08
C SER A 81 6.29 29.19 22.17
N GLY A 82 6.76 28.07 22.72
CA GLY A 82 6.00 27.23 23.63
C GLY A 82 5.04 26.26 22.94
N SER A 83 5.08 26.18 21.59
CA SER A 83 4.34 25.16 20.82
C SER A 83 4.86 23.77 21.12
N GLN A 84 3.96 22.81 21.23
CA GLN A 84 4.30 21.42 21.50
C GLN A 84 4.17 20.61 20.21
N ASP A 85 5.26 19.95 19.83
CA ASP A 85 5.26 18.92 18.79
C ASP A 85 5.60 17.57 19.44
N TRP A 86 4.90 16.55 19.01
CA TRP A 86 5.06 15.23 19.58
C TRP A 86 4.75 14.17 18.54
N ALA A 87 5.49 13.09 18.58
CA ALA A 87 5.18 11.94 17.76
C ALA A 87 5.46 10.63 18.48
N CYS A 88 4.70 9.60 18.17
CA CYS A 88 4.97 8.26 18.65
C CYS A 88 4.91 7.22 17.53
N LYS A 89 5.66 6.15 17.76
CA LYS A 89 5.63 4.92 16.97
C LYS A 89 5.18 3.78 17.87
N ILE A 90 4.18 3.04 17.41
CA ILE A 90 3.59 1.89 18.09
C ILE A 90 3.81 0.69 17.16
N VAL A 91 4.55 -0.29 17.62
CA VAL A 91 4.84 -1.52 16.88
C VAL A 91 4.14 -2.68 17.58
N GLU A 92 3.34 -3.43 16.83
CA GLU A 92 2.56 -4.55 17.32
C GLU A 92 2.93 -5.80 16.53
N SER A 93 3.54 -6.77 17.19
CA SER A 93 3.90 -8.05 16.58
C SER A 93 2.77 -9.06 16.76
N TYR A 94 2.36 -9.66 15.66
CA TYR A 94 1.35 -10.71 15.63
C TYR A 94 2.03 -12.02 15.29
N PRO A 95 1.94 -13.04 16.18
CA PRO A 95 2.47 -14.37 15.89
C PRO A 95 1.74 -14.98 14.71
N SER A 96 2.39 -15.91 14.03
CA SER A 96 1.77 -16.71 12.98
C SER A 96 0.50 -17.39 13.52
N GLN A 97 -0.64 -17.08 12.92
CA GLN A 97 -1.86 -17.88 13.08
C GLN A 97 -1.92 -18.86 11.91
N SER A 98 -2.57 -20.03 12.08
CA SER A 98 -2.60 -21.14 11.12
C SER A 98 -2.73 -20.66 9.65
N GLY A 99 -1.62 -20.69 8.93
CA GLY A 99 -1.54 -20.33 7.51
C GLY A 99 -1.15 -18.88 7.17
N CYS A 100 -1.02 -17.98 8.16
CA CYS A 100 -0.60 -16.58 7.92
C CYS A 100 0.81 -16.31 8.42
N ALA A 101 1.58 -15.52 7.68
CA ALA A 101 2.91 -15.06 8.08
C ALA A 101 2.84 -14.26 9.39
N PRO A 102 3.87 -14.33 10.24
CA PRO A 102 4.02 -13.40 11.34
C PRO A 102 4.09 -11.97 10.77
N ARG A 103 3.20 -11.11 11.23
CA ARG A 103 3.05 -9.74 10.73
C ARG A 103 3.36 -8.73 11.81
N GLU A 104 4.06 -7.69 11.45
CA GLU A 104 4.32 -6.56 12.30
C GLU A 104 3.53 -5.35 11.78
N TRP A 105 2.67 -4.80 12.63
CA TRP A 105 1.96 -3.58 12.37
C TRP A 105 2.62 -2.40 13.04
N THR A 106 2.87 -1.35 12.30
CA THR A 106 3.39 -0.10 12.84
C THR A 106 2.39 1.03 12.64
N THR A 107 2.01 1.66 13.75
CA THR A 107 1.23 2.89 13.75
C THR A 107 2.13 4.04 14.17
N GLU A 108 2.25 5.06 13.36
CA GLU A 108 2.88 6.33 13.73
C GLU A 108 1.82 7.41 13.88
N ILE A 109 1.88 8.16 14.97
CA ILE A 109 0.98 9.26 15.27
C ILE A 109 1.83 10.48 15.54
N GLY A 110 1.59 11.54 14.78
CA GLY A 110 2.19 12.85 14.96
C GLY A 110 1.17 13.84 15.51
N PHE A 111 1.61 14.71 16.36
CA PHE A 111 0.86 15.83 16.93
C PHE A 111 1.67 17.10 16.74
N GLN A 112 1.09 18.08 16.06
CA GLN A 112 1.68 19.41 15.88
C GLN A 112 0.71 20.46 16.40
N GLN A 113 1.13 21.21 17.38
CA GLN A 113 0.32 22.29 17.93
C GLN A 113 0.36 23.50 16.97
N ILE A 114 -0.81 23.88 16.44
CA ILE A 114 -0.96 25.06 15.59
C ILE A 114 -1.21 26.29 16.45
N GLU A 115 -2.14 26.15 17.38
CA GLU A 115 -2.57 27.18 18.32
C GLU A 115 -2.76 26.57 19.72
N GLN A 116 -2.99 27.40 20.73
CA GLN A 116 -3.17 26.92 22.09
C GLN A 116 -4.28 25.85 22.20
N LYS A 117 -5.35 25.96 21.40
CA LYS A 117 -6.51 25.06 21.42
C LYS A 117 -6.61 24.15 20.20
N ARG A 118 -5.72 24.28 19.23
CA ARG A 118 -5.78 23.55 17.97
C ARG A 118 -4.46 22.87 17.66
N ALA A 119 -4.55 21.63 17.21
CA ALA A 119 -3.40 20.86 16.79
C ALA A 119 -3.76 19.97 15.59
N THR A 120 -2.78 19.71 14.74
CA THR A 120 -2.89 18.74 13.65
C THR A 120 -2.44 17.35 14.11
N ILE A 121 -3.24 16.35 13.79
CA ILE A 121 -2.91 14.93 13.97
C ILE A 121 -2.55 14.34 12.61
N SER A 122 -1.37 13.74 12.54
CA SER A 122 -0.93 12.90 11.42
C SER A 122 -0.90 11.44 11.87
N LEU A 123 -1.49 10.54 11.09
CA LEU A 123 -1.57 9.13 11.41
C LEU A 123 -1.15 8.31 10.20
N VAL A 124 -0.21 7.38 10.39
CA VAL A 124 0.24 6.45 9.35
C VAL A 124 0.23 5.05 9.94
N LEU A 125 -0.42 4.12 9.25
CA LEU A 125 -0.42 2.70 9.57
C LEU A 125 0.18 1.93 8.40
N TYR A 126 1.18 1.13 8.69
CA TYR A 126 1.79 0.22 7.71
C TYR A 126 2.09 -1.13 8.36
N TYR A 127 2.33 -2.13 7.54
CA TYR A 127 2.67 -3.46 8.03
C TYR A 127 3.86 -4.04 7.25
N ASN A 128 4.55 -4.94 7.92
CA ASN A 128 5.61 -5.76 7.36
C ASN A 128 5.30 -7.23 7.62
N ASP A 129 5.38 -8.05 6.60
CA ASP A 129 5.40 -9.49 6.76
C ASP A 129 6.85 -9.91 7.01
N ARG A 130 7.09 -10.67 8.08
CA ARG A 130 8.44 -11.07 8.44
C ARG A 130 9.08 -11.92 7.35
N PRO A 131 10.29 -11.59 6.87
CA PRO A 131 10.98 -12.37 5.86
C PRO A 131 11.29 -13.79 6.35
N GLY A 132 11.21 -14.75 5.46
CA GLY A 132 11.52 -16.16 5.75
C GLY A 132 10.33 -17.02 6.14
N PHE A 133 9.12 -16.48 6.14
CA PHE A 133 7.93 -17.30 6.31
C PHE A 133 7.53 -17.97 4.98
N ILE A 134 7.46 -19.30 5.00
CA ILE A 134 6.99 -20.07 3.84
C ILE A 134 5.53 -20.45 4.10
N GLY A 135 4.60 -19.69 3.55
CA GLY A 135 3.16 -19.92 3.69
C GLY A 135 2.36 -18.99 2.79
N HIS A 136 1.07 -19.25 2.68
CA HIS A 136 0.16 -18.31 2.01
C HIS A 136 0.05 -17.04 2.87
N CYS A 137 0.53 -15.92 2.32
CA CYS A 137 0.11 -14.61 2.82
C CYS A 137 -1.21 -14.27 2.13
N GLU A 138 -2.23 -13.92 2.88
CA GLU A 138 -3.38 -13.24 2.31
C GLU A 138 -2.89 -12.00 1.59
N GLU A 139 -3.32 -11.78 0.36
CA GLU A 139 -2.86 -10.65 -0.47
C GLU A 139 -3.10 -9.30 0.20
N GLU A 140 -4.15 -9.19 1.02
CA GLU A 140 -4.44 -7.99 1.79
C GLU A 140 -5.02 -8.35 3.16
N PRO A 141 -4.44 -7.84 4.26
CA PRO A 141 -4.97 -8.12 5.59
C PRO A 141 -6.34 -7.47 5.77
N SER A 142 -7.27 -8.21 6.34
CA SER A 142 -8.53 -7.64 6.81
C SER A 142 -8.28 -6.90 8.13
N ALA A 143 -7.88 -5.63 8.03
CA ALA A 143 -7.69 -4.77 9.19
C ALA A 143 -8.64 -3.57 9.12
N SER A 144 -9.08 -3.10 10.28
CA SER A 144 -9.80 -1.84 10.40
C SER A 144 -8.81 -0.65 10.48
N ILE A 145 -9.32 0.55 10.25
CA ILE A 145 -8.55 1.77 10.55
C ILE A 145 -8.18 1.81 12.04
N PRO A 146 -7.09 2.49 12.42
CA PRO A 146 -6.67 2.57 13.81
C PRO A 146 -7.79 3.07 14.73
N GLY A 147 -8.12 2.30 15.76
CA GLY A 147 -9.21 2.63 16.68
C GLY A 147 -9.04 3.95 17.45
N ILE A 148 -7.85 4.54 17.41
CA ILE A 148 -7.61 5.88 17.94
C ILE A 148 -8.44 6.94 17.20
N VAL A 149 -8.69 6.80 15.89
CA VAL A 149 -9.54 7.72 15.11
C VAL A 149 -10.96 7.77 15.69
N TRP A 150 -11.52 6.60 16.02
CA TRP A 150 -12.83 6.50 16.67
C TRP A 150 -12.86 7.15 18.06
N ARG A 151 -11.82 6.95 18.83
CA ARG A 151 -11.74 7.51 20.17
C ARG A 151 -11.65 9.03 20.15
N LEU A 152 -10.86 9.58 19.22
CA LEU A 152 -10.72 11.02 19.06
C LEU A 152 -12.02 11.66 18.55
N SER A 153 -12.67 11.06 17.57
CA SER A 153 -13.93 11.59 17.02
C SER A 153 -15.10 11.55 18.01
N LYS A 154 -15.09 10.64 18.98
CA LYS A 154 -16.10 10.52 20.05
C LYS A 154 -15.63 11.08 21.40
N GLY A 155 -14.39 11.54 21.50
CA GLY A 155 -13.75 11.99 22.73
C GLY A 155 -14.46 13.21 23.34
N ARG A 156 -14.78 13.15 24.63
CA ARG A 156 -15.30 14.32 25.34
C ARG A 156 -14.20 15.38 25.47
N GLY A 157 -14.52 16.61 25.11
CA GLY A 157 -13.60 17.75 25.25
C GLY A 157 -12.71 17.99 24.04
N ILE A 158 -12.88 17.23 22.95
CA ILE A 158 -12.18 17.41 21.67
C ILE A 158 -13.19 17.39 20.53
N LYS A 159 -13.00 18.26 19.55
CA LYS A 159 -13.64 18.20 18.24
C LYS A 159 -12.59 17.84 17.20
N CYS A 160 -12.91 16.93 16.30
CA CYS A 160 -12.09 16.64 15.11
C CYS A 160 -12.59 17.50 13.96
N LEU A 161 -11.68 18.07 13.19
CA LEU A 161 -11.96 18.99 12.08
C LEU A 161 -11.26 18.50 10.82
N LEU A 162 -11.94 18.62 9.70
CA LEU A 162 -11.39 18.52 8.34
C LEU A 162 -11.54 19.89 7.69
N GLY A 163 -10.44 20.62 7.59
CA GLY A 163 -10.51 22.04 7.28
C GLY A 163 -11.32 22.80 8.34
N ASN A 164 -12.41 23.43 7.91
CA ASN A 164 -13.33 24.15 8.80
C ASN A 164 -14.56 23.32 9.22
N SER A 165 -14.72 22.11 8.68
CA SER A 165 -15.89 21.27 8.95
C SER A 165 -15.63 20.31 10.09
N GLN A 166 -16.57 20.18 11.01
CA GLN A 166 -16.48 19.19 12.08
C GLN A 166 -16.62 17.78 11.47
N PHE A 167 -15.64 16.93 11.74
CA PHE A 167 -15.67 15.53 11.38
C PHE A 167 -16.27 14.70 12.51
N CYS A 168 -17.22 13.86 12.16
CA CYS A 168 -17.73 12.81 13.03
C CYS A 168 -17.74 11.48 12.26
N MET A 169 -17.51 10.36 12.97
CA MET A 169 -17.53 9.03 12.38
C MET A 169 -18.96 8.57 12.05
N GLN A 170 -19.65 9.36 11.25
CA GLN A 170 -21.04 9.16 10.85
C GLN A 170 -21.25 9.56 9.39
N ALA A 171 -22.00 8.74 8.66
CA ALA A 171 -22.46 9.09 7.33
C ALA A 171 -23.60 10.13 7.42
N TRP A 172 -23.58 11.11 6.52
CA TRP A 172 -24.57 12.18 6.46
C TRP A 172 -25.76 11.76 5.59
N HIS A 173 -26.93 11.66 6.20
CA HIS A 173 -28.16 11.35 5.51
C HIS A 173 -28.73 12.60 4.85
N LEU A 174 -28.90 12.56 3.53
CA LEU A 174 -29.48 13.64 2.73
C LEU A 174 -30.96 13.39 2.52
N LYS A 175 -31.75 14.37 2.88
CA LYS A 175 -33.20 14.41 2.67
C LYS A 175 -33.55 15.33 1.50
N PRO A 176 -34.75 15.19 0.90
CA PRO A 176 -35.26 16.18 -0.03
C PRO A 176 -35.17 17.60 0.56
N GLY A 177 -34.60 18.53 -0.19
CA GLY A 177 -34.30 19.90 0.26
C GLY A 177 -32.85 20.15 0.70
N ASP A 178 -32.05 19.12 0.97
CA ASP A 178 -30.67 19.25 1.45
C ASP A 178 -29.65 19.44 0.31
N PHE A 179 -30.07 19.35 -0.96
CA PHE A 179 -29.16 19.46 -2.10
C PHE A 179 -28.31 20.74 -2.12
N PRO A 180 -28.84 21.93 -1.82
CA PRO A 180 -28.02 23.15 -1.85
C PRO A 180 -26.86 23.11 -0.85
N ASP A 181 -27.09 22.62 0.36
CA ASP A 181 -26.05 22.53 1.40
C ASP A 181 -25.03 21.42 1.07
N PHE A 182 -25.51 20.29 0.58
CA PHE A 182 -24.65 19.22 0.06
C PHE A 182 -23.75 19.75 -1.08
N TRP A 183 -24.35 20.44 -2.07
CA TRP A 183 -23.61 20.94 -3.21
C TRP A 183 -22.62 22.04 -2.83
N LYS A 184 -22.96 22.89 -1.87
CA LYS A 184 -22.06 23.86 -1.27
C LYS A 184 -20.84 23.16 -0.66
N THR A 185 -21.03 22.04 0.05
CA THR A 185 -19.93 21.24 0.61
C THR A 185 -19.08 20.61 -0.49
N VAL A 186 -19.69 20.13 -1.57
CA VAL A 186 -18.94 19.59 -2.73
C VAL A 186 -18.06 20.66 -3.37
N CYS A 187 -18.56 21.88 -3.49
CA CYS A 187 -17.90 23.01 -4.14
C CYS A 187 -16.99 23.83 -3.21
N ASP A 188 -16.88 23.49 -1.94
CA ASP A 188 -16.05 24.23 -0.98
C ASP A 188 -14.57 24.16 -1.40
N GLU A 189 -14.01 25.33 -1.72
CA GLU A 189 -12.60 25.48 -2.12
C GLU A 189 -11.61 25.18 -0.99
N GLN A 190 -12.05 25.26 0.26
CA GLN A 190 -11.23 24.96 1.44
C GLN A 190 -11.26 23.47 1.84
N ARG A 191 -11.98 22.69 1.10
CA ARG A 191 -12.10 21.25 1.37
C ARG A 191 -10.88 20.49 0.86
N ASP A 192 -10.18 19.83 1.76
CA ASP A 192 -8.98 19.05 1.45
C ASP A 192 -9.25 17.55 1.26
N VAL A 193 -10.45 17.07 1.62
CA VAL A 193 -10.81 15.65 1.54
C VAL A 193 -11.95 15.44 0.52
N PRO A 194 -12.03 14.26 -0.12
CA PRO A 194 -13.13 13.94 -1.03
C PRO A 194 -14.47 13.89 -0.32
N VAL A 195 -15.53 14.19 -1.08
CA VAL A 195 -16.90 13.86 -0.72
C VAL A 195 -17.31 12.62 -1.49
N ILE A 196 -17.82 11.62 -0.80
CA ILE A 196 -18.40 10.41 -1.39
C ILE A 196 -19.90 10.50 -1.24
N TYR A 197 -20.61 10.45 -2.36
CA TYR A 197 -22.05 10.38 -2.37
C TYR A 197 -22.52 9.00 -2.84
N ILE A 198 -23.40 8.38 -2.04
CA ILE A 198 -24.02 7.09 -2.32
C ILE A 198 -25.47 7.36 -2.71
N SER A 199 -25.82 7.10 -3.96
CA SER A 199 -27.18 7.30 -4.44
C SER A 199 -28.05 6.06 -4.13
N PRO A 200 -29.38 6.26 -3.92
CA PRO A 200 -30.29 5.14 -3.70
C PRO A 200 -30.43 4.27 -4.96
N LYS A 201 -30.76 3.00 -4.79
CA LYS A 201 -31.16 2.12 -5.89
C LYS A 201 -32.27 2.79 -6.69
N GLY A 202 -32.19 2.73 -8.00
CA GLY A 202 -33.26 3.21 -8.88
C GLY A 202 -34.56 2.44 -8.64
N SER A 203 -35.68 3.15 -8.70
CA SER A 203 -37.01 2.63 -8.45
C SER A 203 -37.47 1.61 -9.49
N GLY A 204 -37.49 0.35 -9.10
CA GLY A 204 -38.45 -0.64 -9.59
C GLY A 204 -39.17 -1.19 -8.37
N GLU A 205 -40.33 -0.70 -8.05
CA GLU A 205 -41.33 -1.27 -7.12
C GLU A 205 -41.03 -1.27 -5.59
N SER A 206 -39.94 -0.65 -5.09
CA SER A 206 -39.70 -0.49 -3.65
C SER A 206 -39.61 0.99 -3.31
N GLU A 207 -40.53 1.49 -2.51
CA GLU A 207 -40.64 2.88 -2.07
C GLU A 207 -39.51 3.32 -1.14
N ASN A 208 -38.68 2.41 -0.65
CA ASN A 208 -37.52 2.69 0.17
C ASN A 208 -36.27 2.28 -0.59
N GLY A 209 -35.54 3.26 -1.10
CA GLY A 209 -34.29 3.07 -1.85
C GLY A 209 -33.18 2.56 -0.95
N GLU A 210 -32.96 1.26 -0.89
CA GLU A 210 -31.79 0.69 -0.23
C GLU A 210 -30.51 1.13 -0.95
N ASN A 211 -29.49 1.51 -0.20
CA ASN A 211 -28.16 1.70 -0.74
C ASN A 211 -27.48 0.36 -1.03
N LEU A 212 -26.67 0.27 -2.07
CA LEU A 212 -25.94 -0.96 -2.43
C LEU A 212 -24.82 -1.30 -1.46
N ILE A 213 -24.30 -0.30 -0.78
CA ILE A 213 -23.32 -0.48 0.32
C ILE A 213 -23.83 0.23 1.56
N ASN A 214 -23.38 -0.23 2.73
CA ASN A 214 -23.71 0.43 3.99
C ASN A 214 -22.89 1.72 4.13
N PRO A 215 -23.53 2.91 4.15
CA PRO A 215 -22.82 4.19 4.25
C PRO A 215 -22.02 4.33 5.54
N GLN A 216 -22.58 3.82 6.65
CA GLN A 216 -21.91 3.89 7.95
C GLN A 216 -20.67 3.00 8.00
N GLU A 217 -20.73 1.80 7.43
CA GLU A 217 -19.58 0.92 7.29
C GLU A 217 -18.48 1.55 6.44
N LEU A 218 -18.86 2.28 5.37
CA LEU A 218 -17.89 3.00 4.56
C LEU A 218 -17.15 4.06 5.39
N VAL A 219 -17.86 4.86 6.20
CA VAL A 219 -17.22 5.82 7.12
C VAL A 219 -16.26 5.12 8.09
N GLU A 220 -16.66 3.98 8.63
CA GLU A 220 -15.83 3.21 9.56
C GLU A 220 -14.53 2.69 8.93
N ARG A 221 -14.54 2.47 7.63
CA ARG A 221 -13.36 2.01 6.88
C ARG A 221 -12.49 3.15 6.34
N LEU A 222 -13.05 4.33 6.11
CA LEU A 222 -12.34 5.48 5.57
C LEU A 222 -11.82 6.43 6.66
N GLY A 223 -12.57 6.58 7.75
CA GLY A 223 -12.28 7.58 8.77
C GLY A 223 -12.29 9.01 8.20
N PRO A 224 -11.35 9.88 8.61
CA PRO A 224 -11.28 11.26 8.17
C PRO A 224 -10.78 11.46 6.73
N ASN A 225 -10.64 10.40 5.93
CA ASN A 225 -10.14 10.50 4.55
C ASN A 225 -11.22 10.88 3.54
N ALA A 226 -12.49 10.91 3.94
CA ALA A 226 -13.60 11.38 3.11
C ALA A 226 -14.80 11.78 3.96
N LEU A 227 -15.62 12.68 3.43
CA LEU A 227 -16.97 12.94 3.92
C LEU A 227 -17.95 12.05 3.17
N VAL A 228 -18.72 11.23 3.87
CA VAL A 228 -19.67 10.30 3.24
C VAL A 228 -21.08 10.81 3.41
N TYR A 229 -21.74 11.01 2.28
CA TYR A 229 -23.13 11.39 2.18
C TYR A 229 -23.93 10.30 1.48
N TYR A 230 -25.15 10.08 1.89
CA TYR A 230 -26.04 9.14 1.23
C TYR A 230 -27.49 9.64 1.22
N ALA A 231 -28.23 9.22 0.23
CA ALA A 231 -29.67 9.36 0.19
C ALA A 231 -30.29 7.96 0.09
N ASP A 232 -31.43 7.80 0.73
CA ASP A 232 -32.30 6.60 0.64
C ASP A 232 -33.63 6.93 -0.03
N ASP A 233 -33.82 8.19 -0.43
CA ASP A 233 -35.03 8.69 -1.07
C ASP A 233 -34.77 9.01 -2.55
N VAL A 234 -35.69 8.56 -3.40
CA VAL A 234 -35.68 8.84 -4.85
C VAL A 234 -35.92 10.31 -5.13
N ASP A 235 -36.60 11.04 -4.25
CA ASP A 235 -36.88 12.45 -4.41
C ASP A 235 -35.61 13.30 -4.32
N PHE A 236 -34.63 12.94 -3.49
CA PHE A 236 -33.31 13.57 -3.52
C PHE A 236 -32.60 13.34 -4.86
N SER A 237 -32.74 12.15 -5.48
CA SER A 237 -32.22 11.89 -6.82
C SER A 237 -32.88 12.78 -7.89
N ARG A 238 -34.17 13.12 -7.73
CA ARG A 238 -34.86 14.09 -8.60
C ARG A 238 -34.31 15.50 -8.41
N GLU A 239 -34.10 15.93 -7.16
CA GLU A 239 -33.46 17.22 -6.88
C GLU A 239 -32.07 17.29 -7.51
N MET A 240 -31.26 16.23 -7.37
CA MET A 240 -29.95 16.17 -8.01
C MET A 240 -30.07 16.32 -9.54
N THR A 241 -31.06 15.70 -10.16
CA THR A 241 -31.30 15.83 -11.61
C THR A 241 -31.64 17.26 -12.02
N LEU A 242 -32.43 17.95 -11.22
CA LEU A 242 -32.90 19.31 -11.53
C LEU A 242 -31.85 20.37 -11.21
N LEU A 243 -31.15 20.24 -10.10
CA LEU A 243 -30.33 21.30 -9.53
C LEU A 243 -28.81 21.09 -9.78
N CYS A 244 -28.34 19.85 -10.01
CA CYS A 244 -26.93 19.62 -10.30
C CYS A 244 -26.56 20.15 -11.69
N LYS A 245 -25.76 21.20 -11.73
CA LYS A 245 -25.24 21.77 -12.96
C LYS A 245 -23.72 21.87 -12.88
N PRO A 246 -22.97 21.37 -13.88
CA PRO A 246 -23.44 20.58 -15.04
C PRO A 246 -23.95 19.17 -14.66
N GLU A 247 -24.90 18.67 -15.41
CA GLU A 247 -25.54 17.34 -15.17
C GLU A 247 -24.53 16.19 -15.08
N LYS A 248 -23.37 16.32 -15.73
CA LYS A 248 -22.28 15.35 -15.70
C LYS A 248 -21.70 15.12 -14.29
N PHE A 249 -21.94 16.00 -13.34
CA PHE A 249 -21.56 15.83 -11.93
C PHE A 249 -22.62 15.05 -11.11
N GLY A 250 -23.77 14.76 -11.67
CA GLY A 250 -24.83 13.99 -11.01
C GLY A 250 -24.44 12.53 -10.73
N CYS A 251 -25.16 11.90 -9.80
CA CYS A 251 -24.98 10.49 -9.42
C CYS A 251 -26.34 9.88 -9.05
N TYR A 252 -26.68 8.74 -9.66
CA TYR A 252 -28.03 8.16 -9.64
C TYR A 252 -27.96 6.62 -9.60
N SER A 253 -29.11 5.99 -9.32
CA SER A 253 -29.38 4.57 -9.57
C SER A 253 -28.43 3.61 -8.87
N GLY A 254 -28.14 3.84 -7.60
CA GLY A 254 -27.24 3.00 -6.80
C GLY A 254 -25.76 3.20 -7.08
N ASN A 255 -25.41 4.17 -7.93
CA ASN A 255 -24.01 4.50 -8.17
C ASN A 255 -23.41 5.23 -6.96
N ILE A 256 -22.08 5.16 -6.86
CA ILE A 256 -21.30 5.94 -5.89
C ILE A 256 -20.47 6.94 -6.66
N ARG A 257 -20.46 8.19 -6.22
CA ARG A 257 -19.61 9.23 -6.80
C ARG A 257 -18.63 9.78 -5.79
N ILE A 258 -17.39 9.95 -6.24
CA ILE A 258 -16.30 10.54 -5.47
C ILE A 258 -16.02 11.91 -6.04
N TYR A 259 -16.36 12.96 -5.28
CA TYR A 259 -16.03 14.34 -5.63
C TYR A 259 -14.69 14.69 -4.98
N LEU A 260 -13.66 14.78 -5.79
CA LEU A 260 -12.33 15.21 -5.33
C LEU A 260 -12.35 16.67 -4.86
N PRO A 261 -11.42 17.11 -4.00
CA PRO A 261 -11.26 18.50 -3.64
C PRO A 261 -11.08 19.42 -4.87
N HIS A 262 -11.44 20.68 -4.71
CA HIS A 262 -11.32 21.74 -5.71
C HIS A 262 -11.95 21.38 -7.07
N PRO A 263 -13.28 21.13 -7.12
CA PRO A 263 -13.95 20.84 -8.37
C PRO A 263 -14.08 22.11 -9.24
N HIS A 264 -13.72 22.00 -10.50
CA HIS A 264 -13.95 23.06 -11.49
C HIS A 264 -15.33 22.86 -12.15
N ILE A 265 -16.37 23.24 -11.43
CA ILE A 265 -17.76 23.00 -11.86
C ILE A 265 -18.13 23.73 -13.15
N ASP A 266 -17.45 24.82 -13.49
CA ASP A 266 -17.65 25.56 -14.75
C ASP A 266 -17.12 24.80 -15.98
N GLU A 267 -16.23 23.81 -15.76
CA GLU A 267 -15.67 22.97 -16.79
C GLU A 267 -16.34 21.58 -16.77
N ALA A 268 -17.26 21.34 -17.70
CA ALA A 268 -17.93 20.04 -17.80
C ALA A 268 -16.96 18.85 -17.96
N ALA A 269 -15.75 19.08 -18.46
CA ALA A 269 -14.69 18.08 -18.58
C ALA A 269 -14.12 17.67 -17.22
N ASP A 270 -14.13 18.53 -16.19
CA ASP A 270 -13.64 18.18 -14.85
C ASP A 270 -14.48 17.07 -14.20
N SER A 271 -15.72 16.87 -14.65
CA SER A 271 -16.57 15.77 -14.17
C SER A 271 -15.92 14.39 -14.31
N TYR A 272 -14.99 14.19 -15.26
CA TYR A 272 -14.26 12.92 -15.45
C TYR A 272 -13.21 12.68 -14.37
N ARG A 273 -12.70 13.71 -13.73
CA ARG A 273 -11.82 13.61 -12.57
C ARG A 273 -12.56 13.06 -11.35
N HIS A 274 -13.85 13.31 -11.26
CA HIS A 274 -14.75 12.89 -10.19
C HIS A 274 -15.34 11.51 -10.49
N ARG A 275 -14.69 10.47 -9.98
CA ARG A 275 -14.96 9.08 -10.35
C ARG A 275 -16.34 8.61 -9.95
N ILE A 276 -16.98 7.85 -10.84
CA ILE A 276 -18.20 7.09 -10.55
C ILE A 276 -17.87 5.60 -10.44
N ILE A 277 -18.43 4.94 -9.41
CA ILE A 277 -18.49 3.50 -9.30
C ILE A 277 -19.92 3.12 -9.64
N TYR A 278 -20.10 2.34 -10.68
CA TYR A 278 -21.42 1.99 -11.17
C TYR A 278 -22.05 0.88 -10.33
N ALA A 279 -23.36 0.93 -10.14
CA ALA A 279 -24.14 -0.05 -9.40
C ALA A 279 -23.84 -1.50 -9.82
N LYS A 280 -23.70 -1.74 -11.12
CA LYS A 280 -23.36 -3.06 -11.68
C LYS A 280 -22.01 -3.62 -11.20
N ASP A 281 -21.08 -2.73 -10.85
CA ASP A 281 -19.73 -3.10 -10.39
C ASP A 281 -19.71 -3.28 -8.86
N ILE A 282 -20.77 -2.82 -8.17
CA ILE A 282 -20.94 -2.92 -6.72
C ILE A 282 -21.62 -4.21 -6.34
N VAL A 283 -22.72 -4.57 -7.03
CA VAL A 283 -23.54 -5.74 -6.69
C VAL A 283 -22.72 -7.03 -6.67
N GLY A 284 -22.68 -7.69 -5.52
CA GLY A 284 -21.88 -8.90 -5.29
C GLY A 284 -20.38 -8.69 -5.12
N ASN A 285 -19.95 -7.43 -5.09
CA ASN A 285 -18.54 -7.05 -4.92
C ASN A 285 -18.34 -5.96 -3.86
N GLU A 286 -19.28 -5.82 -2.93
CA GLU A 286 -19.34 -4.74 -1.94
C GLU A 286 -18.01 -4.63 -1.15
N GLU A 287 -17.47 -5.76 -0.70
CA GLU A 287 -16.21 -5.82 0.03
C GLU A 287 -15.01 -5.33 -0.81
N SER A 288 -15.01 -5.65 -2.10
CA SER A 288 -13.99 -5.15 -3.05
C SER A 288 -14.08 -3.64 -3.22
N VAL A 289 -15.30 -3.09 -3.23
CA VAL A 289 -15.53 -1.64 -3.33
C VAL A 289 -15.01 -0.93 -2.07
N TYR A 290 -15.31 -1.44 -0.89
CA TYR A 290 -14.78 -0.90 0.36
C TYR A 290 -13.24 -0.90 0.38
N ARG A 291 -12.62 -2.02 0.00
CA ARG A 291 -11.15 -2.14 -0.06
C ARG A 291 -10.53 -1.19 -1.08
N MET A 292 -11.13 -1.10 -2.26
CA MET A 292 -10.67 -0.20 -3.32
C MET A 292 -10.74 1.27 -2.86
N LEU A 293 -11.87 1.70 -2.27
CA LEU A 293 -12.05 3.06 -1.78
C LEU A 293 -11.05 3.39 -0.67
N ARG A 294 -10.90 2.51 0.31
CA ARG A 294 -9.92 2.70 1.38
C ARG A 294 -8.50 2.85 0.82
N ARG A 295 -8.10 1.96 -0.09
CA ARG A 295 -6.76 1.98 -0.68
C ARG A 295 -6.53 3.24 -1.51
N ALA A 296 -7.46 3.59 -2.39
CA ALA A 296 -7.35 4.78 -3.22
C ALA A 296 -7.24 6.05 -2.37
N LEU A 297 -8.13 6.21 -1.39
CA LEU A 297 -8.16 7.41 -0.56
C LEU A 297 -7.00 7.49 0.42
N ALA A 298 -6.53 6.37 0.97
CA ALA A 298 -5.33 6.36 1.81
C ALA A 298 -4.05 6.73 1.04
N GLN A 299 -4.00 6.46 -0.26
CA GLN A 299 -2.84 6.74 -1.11
C GLN A 299 -2.94 8.10 -1.81
N ASP A 300 -4.12 8.44 -2.34
CA ASP A 300 -4.29 9.59 -3.25
C ASP A 300 -4.60 10.89 -2.52
N VAL A 301 -5.46 10.87 -1.49
CA VAL A 301 -5.91 12.08 -0.79
C VAL A 301 -4.77 12.78 -0.05
N HIS A 302 -3.90 12.00 0.57
CA HIS A 302 -2.74 12.53 1.33
C HIS A 302 -1.42 12.31 0.59
N PHE A 303 -1.45 12.16 -0.75
CA PHE A 303 -0.26 11.82 -1.52
C PHE A 303 0.83 12.89 -1.41
N TYR A 304 0.44 14.15 -1.48
CA TYR A 304 1.37 15.29 -1.39
C TYR A 304 1.54 15.84 0.03
N GLU A 305 0.75 15.36 0.99
CA GLU A 305 0.84 15.85 2.34
C GLU A 305 1.98 15.19 3.11
N VAL A 306 2.79 16.03 3.71
CA VAL A 306 3.85 15.60 4.63
C VAL A 306 3.17 15.20 5.94
N MET A 307 3.23 13.92 6.29
CA MET A 307 2.81 13.42 7.58
C MET A 307 3.90 13.70 8.60
N PHE A 308 3.55 14.40 9.66
CA PHE A 308 4.46 14.61 10.77
C PHE A 308 4.68 13.30 11.53
N ARG A 309 5.92 12.85 11.61
CA ARG A 309 6.30 11.54 12.13
C ARG A 309 7.36 11.68 13.21
N ILE A 310 7.74 10.55 13.81
CA ILE A 310 8.73 10.53 14.88
C ILE A 310 10.11 11.07 14.43
N GLU A 311 10.50 10.82 13.19
CA GLU A 311 11.77 11.32 12.65
C GLU A 311 11.75 12.85 12.45
N ASP A 312 10.60 13.41 12.07
CA ASP A 312 10.45 14.87 11.93
C ASP A 312 10.59 15.57 13.30
N CYS A 313 9.97 14.98 14.33
CA CYS A 313 10.08 15.50 15.70
C CYS A 313 11.53 15.39 16.23
N LYS A 314 12.27 14.34 15.90
CA LYS A 314 13.70 14.22 16.23
C LYS A 314 14.53 15.31 15.52
N THR A 315 14.25 15.52 14.24
CA THR A 315 14.94 16.53 13.43
C THR A 315 14.76 17.93 14.02
N LEU A 316 13.57 18.25 14.56
CA LEU A 316 13.34 19.52 15.28
C LEU A 316 14.22 19.63 16.51
N ASN A 317 14.30 18.58 17.33
CA ASN A 317 15.17 18.56 18.52
C ASN A 317 16.67 18.70 18.14
N GLU A 318 17.10 18.06 17.07
CA GLU A 318 18.49 18.16 16.58
C GLU A 318 18.83 19.58 16.11
N LYS A 319 17.89 20.23 15.41
CA LYS A 319 18.03 21.63 14.98
C LYS A 319 18.15 22.57 16.18
N ASP A 320 17.29 22.41 17.18
CA ASP A 320 17.34 23.26 18.37
C ASP A 320 18.61 23.06 19.19
N LEU A 321 19.07 21.80 19.30
CA LEU A 321 20.34 21.49 19.95
C LEU A 321 21.54 22.11 19.21
N ALA A 322 21.54 22.04 17.88
CA ALA A 322 22.57 22.64 17.06
C ALA A 322 22.58 24.19 17.20
N GLU A 323 21.40 24.80 17.25
CA GLU A 323 21.26 26.24 17.46
C GLU A 323 21.68 26.66 18.88
N SER A 324 21.31 25.89 19.89
CA SER A 324 21.75 26.12 21.26
C SER A 324 23.28 26.09 21.38
N LYS A 325 23.93 25.05 20.83
CA LYS A 325 25.39 24.97 20.78
C LYS A 325 26.03 26.17 20.06
N ARG A 326 25.44 26.59 18.94
CA ARG A 326 25.91 27.77 18.21
C ARG A 326 25.85 29.04 19.06
N ASN A 327 24.75 29.21 19.82
CA ASN A 327 24.61 30.37 20.71
C ASN A 327 25.56 30.29 21.89
N GLU A 328 25.82 29.11 22.45
CA GLU A 328 26.86 28.92 23.49
C GLU A 328 28.26 29.27 22.99
N TYR A 329 28.61 28.87 21.75
CA TYR A 329 29.86 29.24 21.15
C TYR A 329 29.96 30.75 20.91
N ARG A 330 28.86 31.39 20.46
CA ARG A 330 28.83 32.86 20.32
C ARG A 330 29.07 33.57 21.65
N GLN A 331 28.41 33.14 22.71
CA GLN A 331 28.61 33.72 24.02
C GLN A 331 30.03 33.56 24.54
N LYS A 332 30.62 32.38 24.36
CA LYS A 332 32.05 32.17 24.70
C LYS A 332 32.99 33.07 23.91
N ILE A 333 32.76 33.23 22.61
CA ILE A 333 33.56 34.14 21.77
C ILE A 333 33.39 35.58 22.21
N GLU A 334 32.15 36.02 22.56
CA GLU A 334 31.90 37.37 23.12
C GLU A 334 32.58 37.57 24.46
N GLU A 335 32.57 36.58 25.37
CA GLU A 335 33.28 36.63 26.65
C GLU A 335 34.80 36.69 26.42
N GLU A 336 35.37 35.85 25.57
CA GLU A 336 36.80 35.90 25.20
C GLU A 336 37.20 37.22 24.54
N LEU A 337 36.35 37.79 23.70
CA LEU A 337 36.55 39.09 23.09
C LEU A 337 36.55 40.24 24.13
N LEU A 338 35.65 40.15 25.13
CA LEU A 338 35.66 41.12 26.21
C LEU A 338 36.93 41.05 27.09
N GLU A 339 37.45 39.84 27.36
CA GLU A 339 38.71 39.63 28.05
C GLU A 339 39.91 40.10 27.22
N ILE A 340 39.92 39.91 25.89
CA ILE A 340 40.96 40.35 24.99
C ILE A 340 40.95 41.88 24.85
N ASN A 341 39.77 42.52 24.77
CA ASN A 341 39.64 43.96 24.72
C ASN A 341 40.18 44.64 25.99
N ALA A 342 40.23 43.92 27.09
CA ALA A 342 40.86 44.42 28.32
C ALA A 342 42.40 44.38 28.31
N ARG A 343 43.03 43.71 27.31
CA ARG A 343 44.51 43.51 27.26
C ARG A 343 45.29 44.34 26.27
N SER A 344 44.78 44.70 25.10
CA SER A 344 45.42 45.69 24.18
C SER A 344 44.59 45.84 22.88
N GLU A 345 44.45 47.06 22.37
CA GLU A 345 43.62 47.37 21.20
C GLU A 345 44.15 46.75 19.89
N GLU A 346 45.45 46.59 19.78
CA GLU A 346 46.13 46.10 18.56
C GLU A 346 46.11 44.55 18.45
N GLU A 347 46.26 43.84 19.57
CA GLU A 347 46.11 42.39 19.64
C GLU A 347 44.63 41.96 19.46
N CYS A 348 43.70 42.78 19.92
CA CYS A 348 42.29 42.58 19.80
C CYS A 348 41.81 42.63 18.34
N GLN A 349 42.29 43.60 17.54
CA GLN A 349 41.93 43.71 16.12
C GLN A 349 42.44 42.52 15.31
N ASN A 350 43.64 42.00 15.60
CA ASN A 350 44.19 40.84 14.90
C ASN A 350 43.50 39.53 15.32
N ALA A 351 43.16 39.34 16.60
CA ALA A 351 42.43 38.19 17.09
C ALA A 351 40.98 38.14 16.54
N LEU A 352 40.30 39.30 16.54
CA LEU A 352 38.98 39.47 15.96
C LEU A 352 38.96 39.09 14.47
N ARG A 353 39.98 39.55 13.73
CA ARG A 353 40.10 39.23 12.30
C ARG A 353 40.29 37.74 12.07
N THR A 354 41.12 37.08 12.88
CA THR A 354 41.39 35.65 12.77
C THR A 354 40.15 34.80 13.14
N GLU A 355 39.41 35.22 14.17
CA GLU A 355 38.17 34.50 14.56
C GLU A 355 37.03 34.76 13.57
N LEU A 356 36.90 35.96 13.01
CA LEU A 356 35.95 36.25 11.92
C LEU A 356 36.28 35.42 10.66
N GLU A 357 37.55 35.32 10.28
CA GLU A 357 37.95 34.47 9.16
C GLU A 357 37.65 32.99 9.39
N LYS A 358 37.85 32.46 10.61
CA LYS A 358 37.44 31.08 10.96
C LYS A 358 35.94 30.91 10.87
N PHE A 359 35.16 31.86 11.44
CA PHE A 359 33.72 31.80 11.42
C PHE A 359 33.15 31.92 10.01
N GLU A 360 33.72 32.75 9.17
CA GLU A 360 33.34 32.84 7.74
C GLU A 360 33.68 31.58 6.98
N ASN A 361 34.83 30.96 7.27
CA ASN A 361 35.18 29.66 6.66
C ASN A 361 34.25 28.52 7.11
N GLU A 362 33.98 28.43 8.41
CA GLU A 362 33.01 27.42 8.91
C GLU A 362 31.59 27.65 8.35
N ARG A 363 31.17 28.91 8.24
CA ARG A 363 29.88 29.24 7.60
C ARG A 363 29.89 28.88 6.12
N PHE A 364 30.99 29.13 5.42
CA PHE A 364 31.14 28.78 4.02
C PHE A 364 31.14 27.27 3.81
N GLU A 365 31.85 26.50 4.65
CA GLU A 365 31.83 25.03 4.62
C GLU A 365 30.43 24.50 4.87
N TRP A 366 29.74 25.09 5.83
CA TRP A 366 28.34 24.69 6.13
C TRP A 366 27.35 25.04 5.00
N GLU A 367 27.52 26.21 4.37
CA GLU A 367 26.72 26.59 3.20
C GLU A 367 26.98 25.65 2.01
N VAL A 368 28.24 25.28 1.77
CA VAL A 368 28.60 24.29 0.74
C VAL A 368 28.06 22.91 1.04
N GLU A 369 28.08 22.49 2.29
CA GLU A 369 27.53 21.20 2.70
C GLU A 369 26.00 21.20 2.59
N LYS A 370 25.34 22.27 2.98
CA LYS A 370 23.91 22.49 2.81
C LYS A 370 23.50 22.45 1.34
N GLU A 371 24.23 23.15 0.46
CA GLU A 371 23.95 23.11 -0.98
C GLU A 371 24.05 21.69 -1.55
N LYS A 372 25.08 20.92 -1.14
CA LYS A 372 25.23 19.51 -1.53
C LYS A 372 24.06 18.65 -1.07
N TYR A 373 23.56 18.87 0.16
CA TYR A 373 22.39 18.15 0.63
C TYR A 373 21.11 18.56 -0.10
N GLU A 374 20.94 19.84 -0.38
CA GLU A 374 19.79 20.35 -1.14
C GLU A 374 19.80 19.81 -2.59
N GLU A 375 20.98 19.74 -3.21
CA GLU A 375 21.15 19.16 -4.54
C GLU A 375 20.84 17.66 -4.52
N LYS A 376 21.34 16.94 -3.52
CA LYS A 376 21.04 15.51 -3.33
C LYS A 376 19.56 15.24 -3.07
N VAL A 377 18.91 16.09 -2.31
CA VAL A 377 17.45 16.03 -2.11
C VAL A 377 16.70 16.29 -3.41
N ARG A 378 17.18 17.23 -4.24
CA ARG A 378 16.60 17.51 -5.56
C ARG A 378 16.75 16.32 -6.50
N GLU A 379 17.95 15.75 -6.62
CA GLU A 379 18.21 14.54 -7.40
C GLU A 379 17.34 13.36 -6.95
N LEU A 380 17.22 13.14 -5.63
CA LEU A 380 16.39 12.08 -5.08
C LEU A 380 14.89 12.31 -5.35
N LYS A 381 14.44 13.56 -5.31
CA LYS A 381 13.05 13.90 -5.67
C LYS A 381 12.78 13.65 -7.15
N GLU A 382 13.69 14.05 -8.04
CA GLU A 382 13.58 13.80 -9.48
C GLU A 382 13.60 12.30 -9.78
N LYS A 383 14.53 11.56 -9.17
CA LYS A 383 14.61 10.11 -9.33
C LYS A 383 13.35 9.40 -8.82
N ASN A 384 12.82 9.83 -7.69
CA ASN A 384 11.54 9.32 -7.18
C ASN A 384 10.37 9.66 -8.11
N HIS A 385 10.37 10.85 -8.69
CA HIS A 385 9.34 11.23 -9.67
C HIS A 385 9.42 10.34 -10.91
N CYS A 386 10.61 10.15 -11.48
CA CYS A 386 10.81 9.27 -12.63
C CYS A 386 10.39 7.81 -12.35
N LEU A 387 10.77 7.27 -11.18
CA LEU A 387 10.38 5.92 -10.78
C LEU A 387 8.86 5.77 -10.64
N ARG A 388 8.19 6.78 -10.10
CA ARG A 388 6.72 6.78 -9.97
C ARG A 388 6.01 6.85 -11.31
N VAL A 389 6.52 7.66 -12.25
CA VAL A 389 5.97 7.72 -13.61
C VAL A 389 6.17 6.37 -14.31
N GLN A 390 7.34 5.74 -14.16
CA GLN A 390 7.60 4.41 -14.71
C GLN A 390 6.67 3.36 -14.11
N GLU A 391 6.47 3.37 -12.80
CA GLU A 391 5.57 2.43 -12.12
C GLU A 391 4.10 2.64 -12.52
N SER A 392 3.66 3.90 -12.63
CA SER A 392 2.33 4.24 -13.12
C SER A 392 2.10 3.75 -14.56
N ASN A 393 3.08 3.96 -15.44
CA ASN A 393 3.01 3.49 -16.81
C ASN A 393 3.00 1.96 -16.89
N ARG A 394 3.78 1.28 -16.04
CA ARG A 394 3.79 -0.18 -15.93
C ARG A 394 2.45 -0.71 -15.43
N GLN A 395 1.87 -0.10 -14.42
CA GLN A 395 0.55 -0.48 -13.90
C GLN A 395 -0.56 -0.26 -14.94
N GLN A 396 -0.51 0.84 -15.69
CA GLN A 396 -1.46 1.08 -16.78
C GLN A 396 -1.33 0.05 -17.91
N ALA A 397 -0.11 -0.34 -18.27
CA ALA A 397 0.14 -1.37 -19.25
C ALA A 397 -0.41 -2.74 -18.79
N VAL A 398 -0.14 -3.13 -17.55
CA VAL A 398 -0.65 -4.36 -16.94
C VAL A 398 -2.18 -4.35 -16.85
N GLN A 399 -2.79 -3.22 -16.50
CA GLN A 399 -4.25 -3.09 -16.48
C GLN A 399 -4.88 -3.16 -17.88
N ALA A 400 -4.22 -2.58 -18.89
CA ALA A 400 -4.66 -2.66 -20.28
C ALA A 400 -4.59 -4.10 -20.80
N GLU A 401 -3.52 -4.82 -20.48
CA GLU A 401 -3.37 -6.24 -20.83
C GLU A 401 -4.39 -7.12 -20.10
N ALA A 402 -4.60 -6.90 -18.81
CA ALA A 402 -5.61 -7.62 -18.02
C ALA A 402 -7.03 -7.37 -18.56
N LYS A 403 -7.35 -6.12 -18.92
CA LYS A 403 -8.64 -5.76 -19.54
C LYS A 403 -8.84 -6.44 -20.89
N ASN A 404 -7.82 -6.44 -21.74
CA ASN A 404 -7.84 -7.11 -23.04
C ASN A 404 -8.01 -8.63 -22.87
N MET A 405 -7.34 -9.23 -21.87
CA MET A 405 -7.46 -10.63 -21.52
C MET A 405 -8.87 -10.98 -21.02
N MET A 406 -9.43 -10.15 -20.13
CA MET A 406 -10.79 -10.32 -19.62
C MET A 406 -11.84 -10.19 -20.74
N GLU A 407 -11.63 -9.30 -21.70
CA GLU A 407 -12.51 -9.15 -22.85
C GLU A 407 -12.43 -10.38 -23.79
N LYS A 408 -11.24 -10.94 -23.99
CA LYS A 408 -11.05 -12.19 -24.72
C LYS A 408 -11.70 -13.38 -24.00
N LEU A 409 -11.60 -13.46 -22.67
CA LEU A 409 -12.26 -14.48 -21.84
C LEU A 409 -13.79 -14.36 -21.85
N ARG A 410 -14.34 -13.15 -21.86
CA ARG A 410 -15.79 -12.92 -21.98
C ARG A 410 -16.38 -13.37 -23.31
N ASN A 411 -15.59 -13.39 -24.36
CA ASN A 411 -16.00 -13.77 -25.72
C ASN A 411 -15.84 -15.27 -26.01
N LEU A 412 -15.35 -16.07 -25.05
CA LEU A 412 -15.25 -17.51 -25.20
C LEU A 412 -16.64 -18.15 -25.06
N PRO A 413 -17.13 -18.87 -26.07
CA PRO A 413 -18.44 -19.51 -26.04
C PRO A 413 -18.52 -20.65 -25.00
N GLN A 414 -17.41 -21.20 -24.58
CA GLN A 414 -17.27 -22.18 -23.49
C GLN A 414 -15.87 -22.09 -22.87
N TYR A 415 -15.80 -22.28 -21.55
CA TYR A 415 -14.50 -22.47 -20.90
C TYR A 415 -13.88 -23.80 -21.36
N PRO A 416 -12.59 -23.80 -21.70
CA PRO A 416 -11.87 -25.02 -22.04
C PRO A 416 -11.98 -26.05 -20.91
N LYS A 417 -12.47 -27.25 -21.23
CA LYS A 417 -12.67 -28.33 -20.24
C LYS A 417 -11.75 -29.51 -20.46
N THR A 418 -11.20 -29.64 -21.67
CA THR A 418 -10.27 -30.70 -21.98
C THR A 418 -8.84 -30.18 -22.05
N PRO A 419 -7.84 -31.04 -21.81
CA PRO A 419 -6.43 -30.64 -21.95
C PRO A 419 -6.07 -30.05 -23.32
N GLU A 420 -6.68 -30.58 -24.39
CA GLU A 420 -6.49 -30.10 -25.75
C GLU A 420 -7.07 -28.68 -25.91
N GLU A 421 -8.31 -28.46 -25.48
CA GLU A 421 -8.93 -27.13 -25.54
C GLU A 421 -8.14 -26.08 -24.74
N ILE A 422 -7.58 -26.47 -23.60
CA ILE A 422 -6.72 -25.61 -22.78
C ILE A 422 -5.44 -25.27 -23.55
N ALA A 423 -4.80 -26.26 -24.15
CA ALA A 423 -3.59 -26.04 -24.93
C ALA A 423 -3.87 -25.16 -26.16
N ASP A 424 -5.00 -25.37 -26.86
CA ASP A 424 -5.43 -24.53 -27.98
C ASP A 424 -5.65 -23.09 -27.56
N PHE A 425 -6.23 -22.89 -26.37
CA PHE A 425 -6.40 -21.57 -25.79
C PHE A 425 -5.05 -20.87 -25.58
N PHE A 426 -4.11 -21.55 -24.91
CA PHE A 426 -2.81 -20.95 -24.61
C PHE A 426 -1.97 -20.73 -25.86
N GLU A 427 -1.99 -21.64 -26.80
CA GLU A 427 -1.27 -21.49 -28.06
C GLU A 427 -1.87 -20.37 -28.95
N GLY A 428 -3.19 -20.17 -28.86
CA GLY A 428 -3.87 -19.07 -29.57
C GLY A 428 -3.66 -17.71 -28.96
N HIS A 429 -3.65 -17.61 -27.62
CA HIS A 429 -3.63 -16.33 -26.91
C HIS A 429 -2.24 -15.92 -26.42
N PHE A 430 -1.31 -16.86 -26.30
CA PHE A 430 0.09 -16.65 -25.91
C PHE A 430 1.04 -17.20 -26.98
N SER A 431 0.64 -17.09 -28.23
CA SER A 431 1.41 -17.60 -29.39
C SER A 431 2.80 -16.96 -29.54
N ASP A 432 3.01 -15.80 -28.94
CA ASP A 432 4.29 -15.10 -28.84
C ASP A 432 5.21 -15.68 -27.74
N ARG A 433 4.66 -16.43 -26.77
CA ARG A 433 5.37 -16.90 -25.57
C ARG A 433 5.43 -18.42 -25.45
N LEU A 434 4.40 -19.12 -25.95
CA LEU A 434 4.21 -20.54 -25.72
C LEU A 434 3.85 -21.27 -27.02
N ALA A 435 4.44 -22.44 -27.22
CA ALA A 435 4.14 -23.33 -28.33
C ALA A 435 4.19 -24.79 -27.88
N PHE A 436 3.54 -25.68 -28.62
CA PHE A 436 3.58 -27.12 -28.41
C PHE A 436 4.26 -27.81 -29.60
N THR A 437 5.09 -28.81 -29.29
CA THR A 437 5.54 -29.76 -30.33
C THR A 437 4.41 -30.74 -30.68
N LYS A 438 4.57 -31.50 -31.76
CA LYS A 438 3.65 -32.61 -32.10
C LYS A 438 3.56 -33.64 -30.98
N LYS A 439 4.72 -33.97 -30.35
CA LYS A 439 4.79 -34.87 -29.21
C LYS A 439 4.10 -34.29 -27.97
N GLY A 440 4.31 -32.98 -27.71
CA GLY A 440 3.62 -32.27 -26.67
C GLY A 440 2.11 -32.28 -26.80
N ARG A 441 1.62 -32.06 -28.03
CA ARG A 441 0.18 -32.15 -28.34
C ARG A 441 -0.38 -33.57 -28.14
N ASN A 442 0.32 -34.58 -28.60
CA ASN A 442 -0.11 -35.97 -28.43
C ASN A 442 -0.16 -36.40 -26.98
N SER A 443 0.72 -35.85 -26.11
CA SER A 443 0.74 -36.19 -24.69
C SER A 443 -0.49 -35.70 -23.91
N LEU A 444 -1.20 -34.70 -24.45
CA LEU A 444 -2.43 -34.18 -23.84
C LEU A 444 -3.57 -35.20 -23.85
N GLN A 445 -3.62 -36.09 -24.84
CA GLN A 445 -4.64 -37.14 -24.94
C GLN A 445 -4.57 -38.15 -23.78
N GLU A 446 -3.40 -38.32 -23.18
CA GLU A 446 -3.18 -39.17 -22.01
C GLU A 446 -3.14 -38.38 -20.70
N CYS A 447 -3.32 -37.07 -20.77
CA CYS A 447 -3.28 -36.21 -19.60
C CYS A 447 -4.56 -36.34 -18.78
N THR A 448 -4.47 -36.92 -17.59
CA THR A 448 -5.59 -37.13 -16.65
C THR A 448 -5.64 -36.07 -15.55
N THR A 449 -4.82 -35.04 -15.67
CA THR A 449 -4.77 -33.94 -14.70
C THR A 449 -6.03 -33.10 -14.77
N MET A 450 -6.50 -32.61 -13.61
CA MET A 450 -7.63 -31.68 -13.55
C MET A 450 -7.40 -30.46 -14.44
N PRO A 451 -8.40 -30.03 -15.21
CA PRO A 451 -8.26 -28.89 -16.13
C PRO A 451 -7.73 -27.63 -15.48
N GLU A 452 -8.16 -27.35 -14.25
CA GLU A 452 -7.75 -26.16 -13.51
C GLU A 452 -6.25 -26.16 -13.18
N ILE A 453 -5.67 -27.33 -12.92
CA ILE A 453 -4.25 -27.49 -12.61
C ILE A 453 -3.41 -27.34 -13.87
N LEU A 454 -3.86 -27.92 -14.97
CA LEU A 454 -3.20 -27.74 -16.26
C LEU A 454 -3.27 -26.28 -16.71
N TRP A 455 -4.43 -25.64 -16.51
CA TRP A 455 -4.62 -24.23 -16.80
C TRP A 455 -3.65 -23.36 -15.99
N ASP A 456 -3.58 -23.54 -14.68
CA ASP A 456 -2.67 -22.79 -13.80
C ASP A 456 -1.21 -22.98 -14.22
N ALA A 457 -0.82 -24.22 -14.51
CA ALA A 457 0.55 -24.51 -14.95
C ALA A 457 0.91 -23.79 -16.26
N LEU A 458 0.08 -23.88 -17.28
CA LEU A 458 0.33 -23.22 -18.56
C LEU A 458 0.29 -21.70 -18.42
N TYR A 459 -0.59 -21.18 -17.59
CA TYR A 459 -0.66 -19.75 -17.31
C TYR A 459 0.62 -19.23 -16.65
N GLN A 460 1.12 -19.92 -15.63
CA GLN A 460 2.36 -19.53 -14.96
C GLN A 460 3.58 -19.70 -15.87
N MET A 461 3.56 -20.69 -16.78
CA MET A 461 4.61 -20.84 -17.79
C MET A 461 4.56 -19.72 -18.82
N ALA A 462 3.39 -19.37 -19.35
CA ALA A 462 3.23 -18.31 -20.34
C ALA A 462 3.48 -16.89 -19.79
N THR A 463 3.41 -16.73 -18.47
CA THR A 463 3.61 -15.44 -17.80
C THR A 463 4.91 -15.45 -17.01
N LYS A 464 4.89 -15.89 -15.75
CA LYS A 464 6.04 -15.81 -14.82
C LYS A 464 7.30 -16.47 -15.35
N LEU A 465 7.19 -17.70 -15.88
CA LEU A 465 8.35 -18.44 -16.35
C LEU A 465 8.93 -17.79 -17.62
N TYR A 466 8.07 -17.36 -18.52
CA TYR A 466 8.49 -16.65 -19.72
C TYR A 466 9.22 -15.35 -19.39
N ASP A 467 8.65 -14.52 -18.49
CA ASP A 467 9.26 -13.26 -18.07
C ASP A 467 10.64 -13.49 -17.44
N LEU A 468 10.81 -14.55 -16.63
CA LEU A 468 12.09 -14.92 -16.03
C LEU A 468 13.14 -15.39 -17.06
N TYR A 469 12.73 -16.02 -18.15
CA TYR A 469 13.64 -16.41 -19.22
C TYR A 469 14.05 -15.23 -20.10
N THR A 470 13.22 -14.22 -20.20
CA THR A 470 13.47 -13.01 -21.02
C THR A 470 14.14 -11.88 -20.25
N ASP A 471 14.18 -11.97 -18.92
CA ASP A 471 14.85 -10.99 -18.06
C ASP A 471 16.36 -11.30 -17.97
N ALA A 472 17.17 -10.40 -18.52
CA ALA A 472 18.62 -10.51 -18.52
C ALA A 472 19.28 -10.41 -17.12
N GLU A 473 18.54 -9.91 -16.11
CA GLU A 473 19.07 -9.76 -14.75
C GLU A 473 18.93 -11.04 -13.91
N VAL A 474 18.13 -12.01 -14.37
CA VAL A 474 17.88 -13.26 -13.65
C VAL A 474 19.05 -14.24 -13.78
N LYS A 475 19.81 -14.43 -12.71
CA LYS A 475 20.95 -15.36 -12.67
C LYS A 475 20.54 -16.84 -12.66
N SER A 476 19.38 -17.18 -12.13
CA SER A 476 18.87 -18.55 -12.05
C SER A 476 17.36 -18.55 -12.16
N VAL A 477 16.88 -18.91 -13.36
CA VAL A 477 15.44 -19.01 -13.65
C VAL A 477 14.76 -20.05 -12.74
N GLU A 478 15.42 -21.21 -12.50
CA GLU A 478 14.89 -22.26 -11.63
C GLU A 478 14.63 -21.75 -10.22
N ASN A 479 15.61 -21.10 -9.60
CA ASN A 479 15.45 -20.58 -8.24
C ASN A 479 14.42 -19.43 -8.18
N ALA A 480 14.45 -18.54 -9.17
CA ALA A 480 13.51 -17.43 -9.23
C ALA A 480 12.06 -17.92 -9.42
N PHE A 481 11.84 -18.89 -10.30
CA PHE A 481 10.52 -19.47 -10.51
C PHE A 481 10.03 -20.24 -9.26
N ASN A 482 10.88 -21.07 -8.65
CA ASN A 482 10.52 -21.83 -7.47
C ASN A 482 10.18 -20.94 -6.26
N ASN A 483 10.72 -19.73 -6.20
CA ASN A 483 10.38 -18.74 -5.16
C ASN A 483 9.09 -17.95 -5.47
N ALA A 484 8.74 -17.81 -6.75
CA ALA A 484 7.62 -16.97 -7.20
C ALA A 484 6.35 -17.78 -7.55
N SER A 485 6.43 -19.12 -7.56
CA SER A 485 5.38 -20.02 -8.05
C SER A 485 5.01 -21.06 -7.00
N ASN A 486 3.76 -21.54 -7.03
CA ASN A 486 3.32 -22.74 -6.33
C ASN A 486 3.71 -24.04 -7.03
N LEU A 487 4.29 -23.93 -8.23
CA LEU A 487 4.84 -25.04 -9.01
C LEU A 487 6.35 -25.12 -8.81
N HIS A 488 6.91 -26.30 -9.02
CA HIS A 488 8.35 -26.52 -8.92
C HIS A 488 8.97 -26.76 -10.30
N MET A 489 9.96 -25.97 -10.64
CA MET A 489 10.77 -26.19 -11.82
C MET A 489 12.03 -27.00 -11.47
N ALA A 490 12.42 -27.91 -12.35
CA ALA A 490 13.72 -28.57 -12.35
C ALA A 490 14.33 -28.48 -13.75
N ARG A 491 15.63 -28.16 -13.83
CA ARG A 491 16.33 -27.96 -15.10
C ARG A 491 16.75 -29.26 -15.75
N CYS A 492 16.90 -30.33 -14.98
CA CYS A 492 17.39 -31.60 -15.50
C CYS A 492 16.91 -32.78 -14.66
N GLU A 493 16.96 -33.95 -15.25
CA GLU A 493 16.72 -35.23 -14.59
C GLU A 493 17.91 -35.68 -13.72
N GLY A 494 17.66 -36.70 -12.91
CA GLY A 494 18.69 -37.27 -12.04
C GLY A 494 19.89 -37.85 -12.80
N LYS A 495 21.07 -37.79 -12.19
CA LYS A 495 22.36 -38.23 -12.78
C LYS A 495 22.32 -39.64 -13.41
N MET A 496 21.54 -40.56 -12.84
CA MET A 496 21.43 -41.94 -13.35
C MET A 496 20.61 -42.00 -14.64
N THR A 497 19.54 -41.24 -14.74
CA THR A 497 18.72 -41.10 -15.97
C THR A 497 19.54 -40.50 -17.11
N ARG A 498 20.30 -39.44 -16.85
CA ARG A 498 21.14 -38.74 -17.82
C ARG A 498 22.31 -39.60 -18.37
N LYS A 499 22.74 -40.64 -17.63
CA LYS A 499 23.77 -41.59 -18.12
C LYS A 499 23.21 -42.63 -19.06
N ASP A 500 21.91 -42.84 -19.08
CA ASP A 500 21.27 -43.83 -19.95
C ASP A 500 20.76 -43.15 -21.25
N SER A 501 21.49 -43.35 -22.35
CA SER A 501 21.14 -42.74 -23.63
C SER A 501 19.80 -43.22 -24.17
N SER A 502 19.33 -44.40 -23.79
CA SER A 502 18.02 -44.92 -24.20
C SER A 502 16.88 -44.16 -23.47
N LEU A 503 17.08 -43.82 -22.22
CA LEU A 503 16.15 -42.99 -21.47
C LEU A 503 16.20 -41.52 -21.92
N MET A 504 17.36 -41.01 -22.26
CA MET A 504 17.49 -39.61 -22.70
C MET A 504 16.84 -39.32 -24.04
N ARG A 505 16.68 -40.30 -24.93
CA ARG A 505 15.98 -40.11 -26.21
C ARG A 505 14.55 -39.61 -26.06
N GLN A 506 13.86 -39.94 -24.99
CA GLN A 506 12.49 -39.45 -24.75
C GLN A 506 12.42 -37.96 -24.36
N TYR A 507 13.54 -37.38 -23.94
CA TYR A 507 13.68 -35.97 -23.67
C TYR A 507 14.15 -35.16 -24.87
N GLU A 508 14.33 -35.80 -26.05
CA GLU A 508 14.58 -35.15 -27.31
C GLU A 508 13.25 -34.98 -28.07
N ASP A 509 13.12 -33.86 -28.73
CA ASP A 509 11.97 -33.52 -29.57
C ASP A 509 12.41 -32.65 -30.74
N GLU A 510 11.49 -32.32 -31.62
CA GLU A 510 11.71 -31.46 -32.78
C GLU A 510 10.76 -30.29 -32.78
N TYR A 511 11.32 -29.09 -32.93
CA TYR A 511 10.56 -27.86 -33.06
C TYR A 511 11.13 -27.03 -34.21
N GLU A 512 10.28 -26.62 -35.15
CA GLU A 512 10.66 -25.86 -36.37
C GLU A 512 11.85 -26.47 -37.13
N GLY A 513 11.86 -27.80 -37.28
CA GLY A 513 12.91 -28.53 -37.99
C GLY A 513 14.23 -28.66 -37.22
N ARG A 514 14.29 -28.29 -35.97
CA ARG A 514 15.48 -28.37 -35.11
C ARG A 514 15.24 -29.33 -33.94
N ARG A 515 16.28 -30.10 -33.61
CA ARG A 515 16.24 -30.91 -32.39
C ARG A 515 16.35 -30.01 -31.16
N ILE A 516 15.46 -30.23 -30.19
CA ILE A 516 15.42 -29.55 -28.92
C ILE A 516 15.46 -30.57 -27.76
N SER A 517 15.99 -30.16 -26.60
CA SER A 517 15.93 -30.95 -25.39
C SER A 517 14.81 -30.43 -24.49
N ILE A 518 13.84 -31.27 -24.19
CA ILE A 518 12.72 -30.98 -23.31
C ILE A 518 12.95 -31.52 -21.90
N GLU A 519 14.21 -31.62 -21.47
CA GLU A 519 14.57 -32.12 -20.12
C GLU A 519 14.07 -31.21 -18.99
N PRO A 520 14.12 -29.87 -19.11
CA PRO A 520 13.53 -28.99 -18.13
C PRO A 520 12.03 -29.24 -17.98
N HIS A 521 11.58 -29.24 -16.74
CA HIS A 521 10.16 -29.47 -16.48
C HIS A 521 9.63 -28.70 -15.29
N VAL A 522 8.35 -28.35 -15.36
CA VAL A 522 7.57 -27.80 -14.26
C VAL A 522 6.65 -28.88 -13.73
N LYS A 523 6.50 -28.97 -12.42
CA LYS A 523 5.71 -30.00 -11.74
C LYS A 523 4.91 -29.45 -10.56
N THR A 524 3.80 -30.11 -10.27
CA THR A 524 3.07 -29.93 -8.99
C THR A 524 3.81 -30.64 -7.85
N SER A 525 3.44 -30.33 -6.63
CA SER A 525 3.95 -31.03 -5.42
C SER A 525 3.43 -32.47 -5.26
N GLU A 526 2.46 -32.88 -6.10
CA GLU A 526 1.88 -34.22 -6.06
C GLU A 526 2.87 -35.25 -6.63
N ASN A 527 3.06 -36.36 -5.90
CA ASN A 527 3.99 -37.40 -6.26
C ASN A 527 3.33 -38.67 -6.82
N LYS A 528 2.02 -38.83 -6.59
CA LYS A 528 1.27 -40.00 -7.08
C LYS A 528 0.75 -39.74 -8.51
N GLU A 529 1.27 -40.47 -9.48
CA GLU A 529 0.92 -40.33 -10.90
C GLU A 529 -0.56 -40.62 -11.19
N SER A 530 -1.22 -41.44 -10.34
CA SER A 530 -2.67 -41.70 -10.43
C SER A 530 -3.54 -40.58 -9.85
N SER A 531 -2.96 -39.59 -9.21
CA SER A 531 -3.70 -38.46 -8.65
C SER A 531 -4.13 -37.49 -9.75
N PRO A 532 -5.37 -37.01 -9.78
CA PRO A 532 -5.81 -36.00 -10.72
C PRO A 532 -5.11 -34.63 -10.52
N LYS A 533 -4.34 -34.50 -9.44
CA LYS A 533 -3.52 -33.31 -9.16
C LYS A 533 -2.07 -33.46 -9.64
N PHE A 534 -1.71 -34.61 -10.15
CA PHE A 534 -0.36 -34.84 -10.68
C PHE A 534 -0.21 -34.17 -12.04
N LEU A 535 0.85 -33.39 -12.18
CA LEU A 535 1.21 -32.79 -13.47
C LEU A 535 2.72 -32.64 -13.55
N ARG A 536 3.26 -32.99 -14.73
CA ARG A 536 4.58 -32.60 -15.18
C ARG A 536 4.50 -32.05 -16.60
N VAL A 537 5.10 -30.90 -16.82
CA VAL A 537 5.17 -30.25 -18.12
C VAL A 537 6.64 -30.12 -18.51
N TYR A 538 7.06 -30.92 -19.45
CA TYR A 538 8.42 -30.93 -19.99
C TYR A 538 8.51 -29.92 -21.13
N PHE A 539 9.53 -29.09 -21.14
CA PHE A 539 9.63 -27.98 -22.08
C PHE A 539 11.08 -27.62 -22.42
N CYS A 540 11.24 -26.79 -23.42
CA CYS A 540 12.47 -26.11 -23.76
C CYS A 540 12.18 -24.60 -23.89
N PHE A 541 13.09 -23.76 -23.47
CA PHE A 541 13.06 -22.35 -23.90
C PHE A 541 13.90 -22.25 -25.19
N ASP A 542 13.24 -21.97 -26.31
CA ASP A 542 13.91 -21.79 -27.57
C ASP A 542 14.43 -20.38 -27.74
N ASP A 543 15.73 -20.22 -27.72
CA ASP A 543 16.39 -18.93 -27.81
C ASP A 543 16.20 -18.20 -29.13
N ILE A 544 15.83 -18.93 -30.20
CA ILE A 544 15.63 -18.35 -31.52
C ILE A 544 14.23 -17.75 -31.64
N SER A 545 13.19 -18.52 -31.35
CA SER A 545 11.81 -18.04 -31.39
C SER A 545 11.42 -17.25 -30.11
N LYS A 546 12.28 -17.30 -29.09
CA LYS A 546 12.01 -16.73 -27.75
C LYS A 546 10.70 -17.23 -27.13
N LYS A 547 10.44 -18.53 -27.26
CA LYS A 547 9.23 -19.17 -26.74
C LYS A 547 9.55 -20.31 -25.80
N ILE A 548 8.63 -20.58 -24.92
CA ILE A 548 8.59 -21.83 -24.15
C ILE A 548 7.91 -22.88 -25.01
N VAL A 549 8.64 -23.90 -25.43
CA VAL A 549 8.18 -24.96 -26.28
C VAL A 549 7.90 -26.21 -25.47
N ILE A 550 6.64 -26.61 -25.37
CA ILE A 550 6.18 -27.74 -24.57
C ILE A 550 6.26 -29.03 -25.39
N GLY A 551 7.01 -30.00 -24.90
CA GLY A 551 7.20 -31.28 -25.53
C GLY A 551 6.48 -32.46 -24.89
N SER A 552 6.01 -32.33 -23.66
CA SER A 552 5.17 -33.35 -22.99
C SER A 552 4.42 -32.76 -21.79
N CYS A 553 3.16 -33.14 -21.62
CA CYS A 553 2.30 -32.77 -20.52
C CYS A 553 1.66 -33.99 -19.87
N GLY A 554 1.55 -34.01 -18.56
CA GLY A 554 0.79 -35.01 -17.80
C GLY A 554 1.69 -35.95 -16.99
N LYS A 555 1.94 -37.15 -17.49
CA LYS A 555 2.69 -38.20 -16.79
C LYS A 555 4.20 -37.91 -16.72
N HIS A 556 4.86 -38.59 -15.80
CA HIS A 556 6.31 -38.58 -15.73
C HIS A 556 6.91 -39.35 -16.91
N LEU A 557 7.86 -38.76 -17.65
CA LEU A 557 8.65 -39.50 -18.60
C LEU A 557 9.51 -40.55 -17.89
N ASN A 558 9.71 -41.71 -18.51
CA ASN A 558 10.44 -42.81 -17.89
C ASN A 558 11.84 -42.36 -17.44
N ASN A 559 12.16 -42.64 -16.17
CA ASN A 559 13.47 -42.37 -15.61
C ASN A 559 14.09 -43.68 -15.09
N TYR A 560 15.31 -43.61 -14.56
CA TYR A 560 16.04 -44.79 -14.05
C TYR A 560 15.26 -45.49 -12.92
N THR A 561 14.50 -44.77 -12.13
CA THR A 561 13.71 -45.32 -11.01
C THR A 561 12.42 -45.98 -11.49
N THR A 562 11.72 -45.39 -12.46
CA THR A 562 10.46 -45.95 -13.00
C THR A 562 10.67 -47.18 -13.92
N ARG A 563 11.86 -47.32 -14.51
CA ARG A 563 12.20 -48.51 -15.34
C ARG A 563 12.41 -49.79 -14.49
N LYS A 564 12.52 -49.68 -13.18
CA LYS A 564 12.72 -50.83 -12.26
C LYS A 564 11.42 -51.39 -11.68
N ILE A 565 10.28 -50.82 -12.01
CA ILE A 565 8.95 -51.33 -11.69
C ILE A 565 8.37 -51.93 -13.01
#